data_df2ae13c3797960356bf28fc690c51cc
#
_entry.id   df2ae13c3797960356bf28fc690c51cc
#
_cell.length_a   1.000
_cell.length_b   1.000
_cell.length_c   1.000
_cell.angle_alpha   90.00
_cell.angle_beta   90.00
_cell.angle_gamma   90.00
#
_symmetry.space_group_name_H-M   'P 1'
#
loop_
_entity.id
_entity.type
_entity.pdbx_description
1 polymer ?
#
loop_
_entity_poly.entity_id
_entity_poly.type
_entity_poly.pdbx_seq_one_letter_code
_entity_poly.pdbx_strand_id
1 'polypeptide(L)'
;TNQLKGNEDKRFNVNGKIAPTGFIGTGILAAPFTFFGNLIDQILSGSDEKSTELLNYRLLFYSLSSVTYFFGSILLTKKTFEILKFDTKIYEIALVYFGSGVSYFAFERFSMSHVYEVFCASLLIYLCCKFYSSKDKNLIAFYIPIVLMLGLSVRWVNYFLLLIPIISKGFIT
;
A
#
# COMPACT_ATOMS: atom_id res chain seq x y z
N THR A 1 16.88 -3.33 -26.76
CA THR A 1 15.93 -2.18 -26.90
C THR A 1 14.80 -2.42 -27.89
N ASN A 2 14.86 -3.47 -28.74
CA ASN A 2 13.83 -3.78 -29.74
C ASN A 2 12.76 -4.78 -29.28
N GLN A 3 12.90 -5.41 -28.13
CA GLN A 3 11.92 -6.36 -27.60
C GLN A 3 10.67 -5.68 -27.00
N LEU A 4 10.76 -4.42 -26.61
CA LEU A 4 9.62 -3.66 -26.06
C LEU A 4 8.69 -3.07 -27.14
N LYS A 5 9.12 -3.01 -28.41
CA LYS A 5 8.30 -2.51 -29.52
C LYS A 5 7.39 -3.55 -30.16
N GLY A 6 7.52 -4.83 -29.84
CA GLY A 6 6.80 -5.91 -30.53
C GLY A 6 5.52 -6.42 -29.88
N ASN A 7 5.24 -6.05 -28.64
CA ASN A 7 4.06 -6.51 -27.90
C ASN A 7 3.28 -5.31 -27.37
N GLU A 8 2.73 -4.50 -28.26
CA GLU A 8 1.60 -3.64 -27.92
C GLU A 8 0.41 -4.57 -27.61
N ASP A 9 0.26 -4.92 -26.36
CA ASP A 9 -0.86 -5.72 -25.90
C ASP A 9 -2.14 -4.92 -26.17
N LYS A 10 -2.81 -5.24 -27.29
CA LYS A 10 -3.99 -4.52 -27.80
C LYS A 10 -5.10 -4.39 -26.75
N ARG A 11 -5.05 -5.22 -25.70
CA ARG A 11 -5.99 -5.17 -24.57
C ARG A 11 -5.96 -3.86 -23.79
N PHE A 12 -4.83 -3.14 -23.82
CA PHE A 12 -4.64 -1.91 -23.06
C PHE A 12 -4.62 -0.65 -23.93
N ASN A 13 -4.81 -0.80 -25.25
CA ASN A 13 -4.84 0.33 -26.17
C ASN A 13 -6.29 0.75 -26.43
N VAL A 14 -6.70 1.86 -25.83
CA VAL A 14 -8.02 2.48 -26.04
C VAL A 14 -7.81 3.79 -26.79
N ASN A 15 -8.26 3.85 -28.05
CA ASN A 15 -8.14 5.04 -28.91
C ASN A 15 -6.69 5.57 -29.06
N GLY A 16 -5.71 4.66 -29.21
CA GLY A 16 -4.31 5.04 -29.35
C GLY A 16 -3.61 5.47 -28.07
N LYS A 17 -4.29 5.40 -26.92
CA LYS A 17 -3.71 5.65 -25.59
C LYS A 17 -3.58 4.35 -24.81
N ILE A 18 -2.42 4.13 -24.20
CA ILE A 18 -2.21 2.99 -23.30
C ILE A 18 -3.01 3.26 -22.03
N ALA A 19 -4.04 2.46 -21.78
CA ALA A 19 -4.79 2.52 -20.53
C ALA A 19 -3.90 2.05 -19.36
N PRO A 20 -3.96 2.69 -18.20
CA PRO A 20 -3.25 2.22 -17.02
C PRO A 20 -3.76 0.82 -16.65
N THR A 21 -2.83 -0.13 -16.49
CA THR A 21 -3.13 -1.53 -16.15
C THR A 21 -3.42 -1.74 -14.67
N GLY A 22 -3.23 -0.70 -13.86
CA GLY A 22 -3.37 -0.74 -12.40
C GLY A 22 -4.48 0.17 -11.89
N PHE A 23 -4.96 -0.13 -10.69
CA PHE A 23 -5.90 0.71 -9.98
C PHE A 23 -5.22 1.96 -9.45
N ILE A 24 -5.94 3.07 -9.43
CA ILE A 24 -5.42 4.39 -9.05
C ILE A 24 -4.92 4.44 -7.60
N GLY A 25 -5.48 3.62 -6.71
CA GLY A 25 -5.15 3.63 -5.28
C GLY A 25 -3.70 3.25 -4.98
N THR A 26 -3.13 2.28 -5.69
CA THR A 26 -1.69 1.95 -5.56
C THR A 26 -0.82 3.12 -5.97
N GLY A 27 -1.19 3.82 -7.05
CA GLY A 27 -0.50 5.02 -7.51
C GLY A 27 -0.56 6.15 -6.47
N ILE A 28 -1.71 6.37 -5.84
CA ILE A 28 -1.87 7.39 -4.78
C ILE A 28 -0.96 7.08 -3.59
N LEU A 29 -0.91 5.82 -3.14
CA LEU A 29 -0.05 5.41 -2.02
C LEU A 29 1.44 5.48 -2.36
N ALA A 30 1.83 5.13 -3.58
CA ALA A 30 3.22 5.22 -4.02
C ALA A 30 3.66 6.64 -4.39
N ALA A 31 2.71 7.56 -4.66
CA ALA A 31 2.99 8.91 -5.16
C ALA A 31 4.01 9.70 -4.31
N PRO A 32 3.92 9.73 -2.96
CA PRO A 32 4.90 10.45 -2.16
C PRO A 32 6.32 9.94 -2.40
N PHE A 33 6.50 8.63 -2.44
CA PHE A 33 7.81 8.01 -2.64
C PHE A 33 8.35 8.28 -4.04
N THR A 34 7.53 8.09 -5.07
CA THR A 34 7.95 8.33 -6.46
C THR A 34 8.23 9.82 -6.72
N PHE A 35 7.55 10.72 -6.02
CA PHE A 35 7.84 12.15 -6.08
C PHE A 35 9.25 12.45 -5.53
N PHE A 36 9.60 11.91 -4.36
CA PHE A 36 10.95 12.06 -3.82
C PHE A 36 12.01 11.42 -4.73
N GLY A 37 11.74 10.23 -5.29
CA GLY A 37 12.63 9.59 -6.26
C GLY A 37 12.88 10.47 -7.49
N ASN A 38 11.82 11.08 -8.05
CA ASN A 38 11.94 12.02 -9.17
C ASN A 38 12.75 13.28 -8.83
N LEU A 39 12.59 13.82 -7.62
CA LEU A 39 13.38 14.97 -7.18
C LEU A 39 14.87 14.63 -7.11
N ILE A 40 15.21 13.48 -6.58
CA ILE A 40 16.59 13.02 -6.50
C ILE A 40 17.17 12.78 -7.89
N ASP A 41 16.41 12.13 -8.79
CA ASP A 41 16.82 11.94 -10.19
C ASP A 41 17.09 13.29 -10.86
N GLN A 42 16.26 14.30 -10.67
CA GLN A 42 16.46 15.65 -11.22
C GLN A 42 17.68 16.36 -10.66
N ILE A 43 17.97 16.21 -9.37
CA ILE A 43 19.13 16.85 -8.71
C ILE A 43 20.44 16.18 -9.17
N LEU A 44 20.46 14.86 -9.29
CA LEU A 44 21.66 14.10 -9.63
C LEU A 44 21.93 14.04 -11.15
N SER A 45 20.87 14.06 -11.98
CA SER A 45 21.00 14.03 -13.44
C SER A 45 21.34 15.39 -14.07
N GLY A 46 21.72 16.37 -13.25
CA GLY A 46 22.08 17.70 -13.74
C GLY A 46 23.12 17.65 -14.86
N SER A 47 22.65 17.73 -16.10
CA SER A 47 23.37 17.98 -17.36
C SER A 47 24.09 16.85 -18.10
N ASP A 48 24.21 15.63 -17.60
CA ASP A 48 24.84 14.54 -18.37
C ASP A 48 23.86 13.38 -18.66
N GLU A 49 23.30 13.39 -19.86
CA GLU A 49 22.33 12.37 -20.37
C GLU A 49 22.88 10.93 -20.46
N LYS A 50 24.14 10.67 -20.11
CA LYS A 50 24.80 9.38 -20.38
C LYS A 50 25.13 8.52 -19.16
N SER A 51 24.98 9.00 -17.93
CA SER A 51 25.44 8.26 -16.75
C SER A 51 24.35 7.55 -15.94
N THR A 52 23.10 7.60 -16.33
CA THR A 52 21.94 7.19 -15.50
C THR A 52 21.30 5.84 -15.86
N GLU A 53 21.94 4.99 -16.66
CA GLU A 53 21.35 3.66 -16.94
C GLU A 53 21.40 2.68 -15.75
N LEU A 54 22.18 2.95 -14.69
CA LEU A 54 22.44 1.99 -13.61
C LEU A 54 21.60 2.17 -12.34
N LEU A 55 21.09 3.36 -12.04
CA LEU A 55 20.31 3.61 -10.83
C LEU A 55 19.12 4.54 -11.13
N ASN A 56 17.95 3.95 -11.24
CA ASN A 56 16.70 4.70 -11.35
C ASN A 56 16.12 4.91 -9.94
N TYR A 57 16.39 6.08 -9.34
CA TYR A 57 15.91 6.44 -8.00
C TYR A 57 14.40 6.41 -7.89
N ARG A 58 13.69 6.77 -8.95
CA ARG A 58 12.24 6.66 -9.01
C ARG A 58 11.78 5.22 -8.78
N LEU A 59 12.43 4.23 -9.40
CA LEU A 59 12.09 2.82 -9.22
C LEU A 59 12.49 2.33 -7.83
N LEU A 60 13.65 2.76 -7.33
CA LEU A 60 14.10 2.46 -5.96
C LEU A 60 13.08 2.97 -4.92
N PHE A 61 12.66 4.22 -5.03
CA PHE A 61 11.68 4.79 -4.10
C PHE A 61 10.30 4.14 -4.25
N TYR A 62 9.92 3.74 -5.45
CA TYR A 62 8.70 2.98 -5.65
C TYR A 62 8.76 1.62 -4.93
N SER A 63 9.87 0.88 -5.04
CA SER A 63 10.05 -0.37 -4.29
C SER A 63 10.10 -0.14 -2.77
N LEU A 64 10.75 0.94 -2.33
CA LEU A 64 10.80 1.33 -0.92
C LEU A 64 9.40 1.61 -0.34
N SER A 65 8.47 2.14 -1.15
CA SER A 65 7.08 2.35 -0.72
C SER A 65 6.42 1.03 -0.30
N SER A 66 6.58 -0.02 -1.11
CA SER A 66 6.05 -1.35 -0.80
C SER A 66 6.61 -1.90 0.51
N VAL A 67 7.91 -1.81 0.71
CA VAL A 67 8.57 -2.24 1.96
C VAL A 67 8.07 -1.43 3.16
N THR A 68 7.92 -0.12 3.00
CA THR A 68 7.41 0.77 4.06
C THR A 68 5.99 0.41 4.47
N TYR A 69 5.11 0.17 3.52
CA TYR A 69 3.73 -0.23 3.80
C TYR A 69 3.63 -1.64 4.40
N PHE A 70 4.53 -2.55 4.02
CA PHE A 70 4.64 -3.87 4.65
C PHE A 70 4.95 -3.76 6.15
N PHE A 71 5.99 -3.02 6.52
CA PHE A 71 6.31 -2.79 7.93
C PHE A 71 5.24 -1.97 8.65
N GLY A 72 4.64 -1.00 7.98
CA GLY A 72 3.50 -0.24 8.48
C GLY A 72 2.33 -1.15 8.86
N SER A 73 2.04 -2.17 8.06
CA SER A 73 0.99 -3.15 8.33
C SER A 73 1.28 -3.97 9.60
N ILE A 74 2.54 -4.40 9.80
CA ILE A 74 2.97 -5.12 11.02
C ILE A 74 2.74 -4.26 12.25
N LEU A 75 3.16 -2.98 12.21
CA LEU A 75 3.00 -2.05 13.32
C LEU A 75 1.52 -1.76 13.63
N LEU A 76 0.69 -1.59 12.61
CA LEU A 76 -0.75 -1.38 12.77
C LEU A 76 -1.44 -2.60 13.38
N THR A 77 -1.06 -3.80 12.95
CA THR A 77 -1.56 -5.05 13.53
C THR A 77 -1.17 -5.18 15.00
N LYS A 78 0.08 -4.85 15.36
CA LYS A 78 0.52 -4.83 16.77
C LYS A 78 -0.33 -3.86 17.60
N LYS A 79 -0.52 -2.62 17.11
CA LYS A 79 -1.36 -1.63 17.81
C LYS A 79 -2.82 -2.07 17.94
N THR A 80 -3.34 -2.79 16.97
CA THR A 80 -4.70 -3.36 17.03
C THR A 80 -4.80 -4.39 18.14
N PHE A 81 -3.83 -5.30 18.26
CA PHE A 81 -3.81 -6.30 19.32
C PHE A 81 -3.67 -5.69 20.71
N GLU A 82 -2.92 -4.59 20.83
CA GLU A 82 -2.84 -3.84 22.10
C GLU A 82 -4.21 -3.26 22.50
N ILE A 83 -4.97 -2.70 21.54
CA ILE A 83 -6.34 -2.21 21.82
C ILE A 83 -7.25 -3.36 22.25
N LEU A 84 -7.13 -4.52 21.62
CA LEU A 84 -7.91 -5.71 21.93
C LEU A 84 -7.41 -6.46 23.17
N LYS A 85 -6.35 -5.95 23.84
CA LYS A 85 -5.72 -6.52 25.02
C LYS A 85 -5.14 -7.94 24.83
N PHE A 86 -4.74 -8.26 23.59
CA PHE A 86 -3.97 -9.47 23.32
C PHE A 86 -2.49 -9.24 23.66
N ASP A 87 -1.93 -10.10 24.49
CA ASP A 87 -0.49 -10.10 24.79
C ASP A 87 0.27 -10.80 23.66
N THR A 88 0.60 -10.05 22.62
CA THR A 88 1.36 -10.52 21.44
C THR A 88 2.66 -9.74 21.33
N LYS A 89 3.72 -10.43 20.98
CA LYS A 89 5.01 -9.78 20.73
C LYS A 89 5.16 -9.43 19.26
N ILE A 90 5.85 -8.33 18.96
CA ILE A 90 5.99 -7.84 17.58
C ILE A 90 6.64 -8.87 16.65
N TYR A 91 7.56 -9.69 17.18
CA TYR A 91 8.22 -10.72 16.38
C TYR A 91 7.26 -11.85 15.97
N GLU A 92 6.23 -12.16 16.78
CA GLU A 92 5.21 -13.17 16.45
C GLU A 92 4.38 -12.70 15.24
N ILE A 93 3.97 -11.43 15.25
CA ILE A 93 3.27 -10.81 14.12
C ILE A 93 4.19 -10.78 12.89
N ALA A 94 5.45 -10.35 13.08
CA ALA A 94 6.42 -10.30 12.00
C ALA A 94 6.64 -11.67 11.36
N LEU A 95 6.75 -12.74 12.15
CA LEU A 95 6.88 -14.12 11.65
C LEU A 95 5.70 -14.51 10.74
N VAL A 96 4.47 -14.16 11.12
CA VAL A 96 3.28 -14.41 10.28
C VAL A 96 3.37 -13.63 8.97
N TYR A 97 3.74 -12.36 9.02
CA TYR A 97 3.86 -11.52 7.82
C TYR A 97 4.98 -12.00 6.89
N PHE A 98 6.16 -12.34 7.45
CA PHE A 98 7.29 -12.86 6.65
C PHE A 98 7.04 -14.29 6.14
N GLY A 99 6.31 -15.12 6.89
CA GLY A 99 5.90 -16.45 6.46
C GLY A 99 4.75 -16.47 5.45
N SER A 100 4.09 -15.32 5.25
CA SER A 100 3.00 -15.20 4.27
C SER A 100 3.51 -14.79 2.89
N GLY A 101 2.69 -15.01 1.85
CA GLY A 101 2.99 -14.53 0.49
C GLY A 101 3.10 -13.00 0.35
N VAL A 102 2.68 -12.23 1.37
CA VAL A 102 2.77 -10.76 1.36
C VAL A 102 4.22 -10.30 1.33
N SER A 103 5.13 -10.99 2.01
CA SER A 103 6.57 -10.70 1.99
C SER A 103 7.14 -10.81 0.57
N TYR A 104 6.77 -11.83 -0.18
CA TYR A 104 7.17 -11.96 -1.57
C TYR A 104 6.75 -10.76 -2.43
N PHE A 105 5.51 -10.28 -2.24
CA PHE A 105 5.03 -9.09 -2.95
C PHE A 105 5.69 -7.80 -2.46
N ALA A 106 6.13 -7.73 -1.21
CA ALA A 106 6.80 -6.56 -0.67
C ALA A 106 8.21 -6.38 -1.23
N PHE A 107 8.97 -7.47 -1.37
CA PHE A 107 10.39 -7.43 -1.68
C PHE A 107 10.70 -7.78 -3.14
N GLU A 108 9.98 -8.75 -3.74
CA GLU A 108 10.25 -9.25 -5.09
C GLU A 108 9.29 -8.68 -6.16
N ARG A 109 8.02 -8.47 -5.80
CA ARG A 109 6.98 -8.04 -6.72
C ARG A 109 6.29 -6.75 -6.24
N PHE A 110 7.09 -5.75 -5.89
CA PHE A 110 6.64 -4.46 -5.34
C PHE A 110 5.64 -3.69 -6.23
N SER A 111 5.53 -4.01 -7.51
CA SER A 111 4.54 -3.41 -8.42
C SER A 111 3.11 -3.95 -8.25
N MET A 112 2.94 -5.01 -7.46
CA MET A 112 1.63 -5.60 -7.20
C MET A 112 0.89 -4.88 -6.07
N SER A 113 -0.45 -4.87 -6.15
CA SER A 113 -1.32 -4.15 -5.20
C SER A 113 -1.40 -4.78 -3.80
N HIS A 114 -0.99 -6.04 -3.65
CA HIS A 114 -1.26 -6.84 -2.44
C HIS A 114 -0.75 -6.22 -1.13
N VAL A 115 0.44 -5.62 -1.13
CA VAL A 115 0.99 -4.98 0.07
C VAL A 115 0.17 -3.75 0.46
N TYR A 116 -0.24 -2.96 -0.51
CA TYR A 116 -1.08 -1.78 -0.29
C TYR A 116 -2.48 -2.16 0.20
N GLU A 117 -3.03 -3.29 -0.27
CA GLU A 117 -4.28 -3.86 0.21
C GLU A 117 -4.19 -4.23 1.69
N VAL A 118 -3.14 -4.98 2.06
CA VAL A 118 -2.92 -5.40 3.46
C VAL A 118 -2.71 -4.17 4.35
N PHE A 119 -2.01 -3.15 3.87
CA PHE A 119 -1.84 -1.91 4.62
C PHE A 119 -3.18 -1.20 4.84
N CYS A 120 -3.99 -1.02 3.79
CA CYS A 120 -5.31 -0.39 3.92
C CYS A 120 -6.23 -1.19 4.85
N ALA A 121 -6.23 -2.51 4.75
CA ALA A 121 -7.02 -3.38 5.64
C ALA A 121 -6.55 -3.25 7.10
N SER A 122 -5.25 -3.33 7.36
CA SER A 122 -4.67 -3.20 8.71
C SER A 122 -4.95 -1.82 9.31
N LEU A 123 -4.85 -0.75 8.51
CA LEU A 123 -5.16 0.60 8.95
C LEU A 123 -6.65 0.77 9.26
N LEU A 124 -7.52 0.22 8.41
CA LEU A 124 -8.98 0.28 8.62
C LEU A 124 -9.38 -0.46 9.90
N ILE A 125 -8.86 -1.68 10.11
CA ILE A 125 -9.10 -2.46 11.32
C ILE A 125 -8.65 -1.68 12.56
N TYR A 126 -7.42 -1.13 12.52
CA TYR A 126 -6.89 -0.32 13.61
C TYR A 126 -7.78 0.88 13.93
N LEU A 127 -8.21 1.63 12.91
CA LEU A 127 -9.09 2.80 13.09
C LEU A 127 -10.46 2.40 13.64
N CYS A 128 -11.04 1.30 13.17
CA CYS A 128 -12.31 0.80 13.69
C CYS A 128 -12.19 0.37 15.15
N CYS A 129 -11.16 -0.41 15.52
CA CYS A 129 -10.92 -0.80 16.90
C CYS A 129 -10.70 0.42 17.80
N LYS A 130 -9.90 1.38 17.32
CA LYS A 130 -9.65 2.62 18.05
C LYS A 130 -10.92 3.46 18.21
N PHE A 131 -11.77 3.53 17.19
CA PHE A 131 -13.05 4.25 17.24
C PHE A 131 -13.98 3.71 18.33
N TYR A 132 -14.09 2.38 18.45
CA TYR A 132 -14.93 1.78 19.48
C TYR A 132 -14.33 1.86 20.89
N SER A 133 -13.01 1.93 21.02
CA SER A 133 -12.30 2.00 22.30
C SER A 133 -12.06 3.43 22.81
N SER A 134 -12.06 4.44 21.93
CA SER A 134 -11.71 5.83 22.28
C SER A 134 -12.93 6.64 22.70
N LYS A 135 -12.70 7.66 23.55
CA LYS A 135 -13.68 8.68 23.89
C LYS A 135 -13.83 9.72 22.77
N ASP A 136 -12.72 10.10 22.13
CA ASP A 136 -12.71 11.07 21.03
C ASP A 136 -12.91 10.36 19.68
N LYS A 137 -14.16 10.35 19.23
CA LYS A 137 -14.57 9.60 18.04
C LYS A 137 -14.56 10.42 16.74
N ASN A 138 -14.69 11.74 16.83
CA ASN A 138 -14.97 12.60 15.66
C ASN A 138 -13.86 12.52 14.59
N LEU A 139 -12.61 12.67 15.01
CA LEU A 139 -11.47 12.62 14.08
C LEU A 139 -11.31 11.24 13.45
N ILE A 140 -11.47 10.19 14.27
CA ILE A 140 -11.32 8.79 13.80
C ILE A 140 -12.45 8.45 12.83
N ALA A 141 -13.69 8.88 13.13
CA ALA A 141 -14.84 8.69 12.24
C ALA A 141 -14.62 9.32 10.85
N PHE A 142 -13.90 10.46 10.79
CA PHE A 142 -13.56 11.10 9.52
C PHE A 142 -12.54 10.29 8.70
N TYR A 143 -11.56 9.65 9.34
CA TYR A 143 -10.54 8.88 8.62
C TYR A 143 -11.03 7.51 8.13
N ILE A 144 -12.00 6.87 8.79
CA ILE A 144 -12.52 5.55 8.40
C ILE A 144 -13.01 5.53 6.95
N PRO A 145 -13.93 6.43 6.50
CA PRO A 145 -14.39 6.42 5.11
C PRO A 145 -13.28 6.74 4.11
N ILE A 146 -12.32 7.60 4.46
CA ILE A 146 -11.18 7.92 3.59
C ILE A 146 -10.33 6.68 3.34
N VAL A 147 -9.96 5.94 4.40
CA VAL A 147 -9.17 4.73 4.27
C VAL A 147 -9.95 3.62 3.56
N LEU A 148 -11.27 3.53 3.78
CA LEU A 148 -12.13 2.60 3.07
C LEU A 148 -12.15 2.90 1.56
N MET A 149 -12.36 4.16 1.17
CA MET A 149 -12.31 4.58 -0.24
C MET A 149 -10.94 4.31 -0.86
N LEU A 150 -9.86 4.56 -0.11
CA LEU A 150 -8.50 4.27 -0.56
C LEU A 150 -8.31 2.76 -0.80
N GLY A 151 -8.75 1.91 0.14
CA GLY A 151 -8.70 0.46 -0.02
C GLY A 151 -9.49 -0.05 -1.23
N LEU A 152 -10.68 0.50 -1.48
CA LEU A 152 -11.50 0.20 -2.66
C LEU A 152 -10.82 0.66 -3.97
N SER A 153 -10.11 1.80 -3.94
CA SER A 153 -9.38 2.31 -5.10
C SER A 153 -8.08 1.54 -5.39
N VAL A 154 -7.52 0.81 -4.41
CA VAL A 154 -6.39 -0.11 -4.60
C VAL A 154 -6.83 -1.34 -5.41
N ARG A 155 -7.99 -1.92 -5.12
CA ARG A 155 -8.66 -2.94 -5.95
C ARG A 155 -10.17 -2.94 -5.67
N TRP A 156 -10.96 -3.03 -6.73
CA TRP A 156 -12.41 -3.09 -6.60
C TRP A 156 -12.90 -4.34 -5.83
N VAL A 157 -12.14 -5.45 -5.90
CA VAL A 157 -12.44 -6.69 -5.15
C VAL A 157 -12.44 -6.47 -3.63
N ASN A 158 -11.83 -5.40 -3.15
CA ASN A 158 -11.76 -5.05 -1.73
C ASN A 158 -13.11 -4.59 -1.12
N TYR A 159 -14.24 -4.78 -1.81
CA TYR A 159 -15.57 -4.45 -1.27
C TYR A 159 -15.87 -5.13 0.07
N PHE A 160 -15.23 -6.27 0.37
CA PHE A 160 -15.36 -6.94 1.68
C PHE A 160 -14.82 -6.09 2.84
N LEU A 161 -13.98 -5.08 2.59
CA LEU A 161 -13.53 -4.14 3.62
C LEU A 161 -14.70 -3.36 4.24
N LEU A 162 -15.84 -3.24 3.53
CA LEU A 162 -17.07 -2.65 4.06
C LEU A 162 -17.60 -3.40 5.31
N LEU A 163 -17.27 -4.67 5.46
CA LEU A 163 -17.69 -5.46 6.62
C LEU A 163 -16.85 -5.19 7.87
N ILE A 164 -15.62 -4.65 7.71
CA ILE A 164 -14.70 -4.44 8.83
C ILE A 164 -15.29 -3.55 9.93
N PRO A 165 -15.90 -2.39 9.65
CA PRO A 165 -16.52 -1.56 10.70
C PRO A 165 -17.61 -2.30 11.50
N ILE A 166 -18.38 -3.17 10.85
CA ILE A 166 -19.46 -3.95 11.46
C ILE A 166 -18.88 -5.04 12.37
N ILE A 167 -17.91 -5.80 11.83
CA ILE A 167 -17.25 -6.91 12.55
C ILE A 167 -16.48 -6.37 13.76
N SER A 168 -15.75 -5.26 13.59
CA SER A 168 -14.95 -4.65 14.67
C SER A 168 -15.78 -4.23 15.87
N LYS A 169 -17.05 -3.87 15.70
CA LYS A 169 -17.98 -3.58 16.79
C LYS A 169 -18.19 -4.82 17.68
N GLY A 170 -18.36 -6.01 17.06
CA GLY A 170 -18.63 -7.25 17.80
C GLY A 170 -17.44 -7.75 18.62
N PHE A 171 -16.21 -7.33 18.33
CA PHE A 171 -15.02 -7.72 19.10
C PHE A 171 -14.76 -6.84 20.33
N ILE A 172 -15.40 -5.68 20.44
CA ILE A 172 -15.10 -4.67 21.48
C ILE A 172 -16.27 -4.49 22.45
N THR A 173 -17.48 -4.87 22.06
CA THR A 173 -18.67 -4.92 22.93
C THR A 173 -18.74 -6.22 23.70
#